data_8f8a628334c240b9bdd9b7b5bf091e4c
#
_entry.id   8f8a628334c240b9bdd9b7b5bf091e4c
#
_cell.length_a   1.000
_cell.length_b   1.000
_cell.length_c   1.000
_cell.angle_alpha   90.00
_cell.angle_beta   90.00
_cell.angle_gamma   90.00
#
_symmetry.space_group_name_H-M   'P 1'
#
loop_
_entity.id
_entity.type
_entity.pdbx_description
1 polymer ?
#
loop_
_entity_poly.entity_id
_entity_poly.type
_entity_poly.pdbx_seq_one_letter_code
_entity_poly.pdbx_strand_id
1 'polypeptide(L)'
;MMEPLEVLYQDEKLIAINKPSGLLVHRSMIDRHETRFAMQILRDQVGKHVYPVHRLDKPTSGVLLFAFDSEAARLMTTLFTEGEVSKTYIAVVRGYTIEQDTIDYPLKEELDKIADKKADANKPAQSAVTEYRRLATVELPHPVGRYQTARYSLIEVKPQTGRKHQIRRHMKHIFHPIVGDTSYGDGKHNEFFRREFNCFRLMLTASKLEFIHPYTRVPLSLESKADEDFKRISALFEEMNS
;
A
#
# COMPACT_ATOMS: atom_id res chain seq x y z
N MET A 1 25.38 -9.24 -5.84
CA MET A 1 25.00 -7.82 -5.66
C MET A 1 23.49 -7.78 -5.45
N MET A 2 22.99 -6.86 -4.61
CA MET A 2 21.54 -6.67 -4.44
C MET A 2 21.00 -5.99 -5.69
N GLU A 3 19.83 -6.43 -6.15
CA GLU A 3 19.13 -5.79 -7.26
C GLU A 3 18.77 -4.35 -6.85
N PRO A 4 19.11 -3.33 -7.65
CA PRO A 4 18.84 -1.95 -7.33
C PRO A 4 17.33 -1.66 -7.33
N LEU A 5 16.89 -0.70 -6.53
CA LEU A 5 15.52 -0.24 -6.51
C LEU A 5 15.27 0.73 -7.67
N GLU A 6 14.13 0.60 -8.34
CA GLU A 6 13.71 1.53 -9.39
C GLU A 6 13.49 2.92 -8.77
N VAL A 7 14.25 3.91 -9.24
CA VAL A 7 14.10 5.31 -8.85
C VAL A 7 13.08 5.97 -9.76
N LEU A 8 12.00 6.50 -9.18
CA LEU A 8 10.92 7.20 -9.87
C LEU A 8 11.18 8.69 -10.01
N TYR A 9 11.87 9.26 -9.03
CA TYR A 9 12.20 10.68 -8.95
C TYR A 9 13.42 10.89 -8.06
N GLN A 10 14.24 11.86 -8.40
CA GLN A 10 15.34 12.32 -7.55
C GLN A 10 15.68 13.77 -7.85
N ASP A 11 15.85 14.55 -6.78
CA ASP A 11 16.48 15.88 -6.83
C ASP A 11 17.53 16.01 -5.69
N GLU A 12 17.88 17.23 -5.30
CA GLU A 12 18.86 17.49 -4.24
C GLU A 12 18.33 17.13 -2.83
N LYS A 13 17.01 17.14 -2.62
CA LYS A 13 16.33 17.02 -1.32
C LYS A 13 15.55 15.73 -1.14
N LEU A 14 14.96 15.21 -2.20
CA LEU A 14 14.02 14.09 -2.18
C LEU A 14 14.43 13.00 -3.17
N ILE A 15 14.07 11.76 -2.83
CA ILE A 15 14.15 10.61 -3.72
C ILE A 15 12.95 9.70 -3.53
N ALA A 16 12.31 9.30 -4.61
CA ALA A 16 11.20 8.35 -4.60
C ALA A 16 11.57 7.08 -5.35
N ILE A 17 11.14 5.95 -4.83
CA ILE A 17 11.36 4.63 -5.43
C ILE A 17 10.03 3.92 -5.67
N ASN A 18 10.04 2.98 -6.60
CA ASN A 18 9.02 1.95 -6.71
C ASN A 18 9.38 0.79 -5.75
N LYS A 19 8.76 0.76 -4.58
CA LYS A 19 9.01 -0.30 -3.60
C LYS A 19 8.39 -1.61 -4.07
N PRO A 20 9.13 -2.71 -4.23
CA PRO A 20 8.55 -4.00 -4.53
C PRO A 20 7.70 -4.53 -3.36
N SER A 21 6.71 -5.37 -3.68
CA SER A 21 5.96 -6.13 -2.68
C SER A 21 6.91 -7.06 -1.90
N GLY A 22 6.64 -7.25 -0.61
CA GLY A 22 7.44 -8.13 0.24
C GLY A 22 8.69 -7.48 0.86
N LEU A 23 9.09 -6.26 0.43
CA LEU A 23 10.23 -5.54 0.99
C LEU A 23 9.81 -4.64 2.16
N LEU A 24 10.51 -4.74 3.30
CA LEU A 24 10.34 -3.81 4.44
C LEU A 24 10.97 -2.45 4.15
N VAL A 25 10.38 -1.38 4.69
CA VAL A 25 10.95 -0.02 4.57
C VAL A 25 12.22 0.14 5.40
N HIS A 26 12.17 -0.27 6.67
CA HIS A 26 13.29 -0.21 7.62
C HIS A 26 13.26 -1.42 8.56
N ARG A 27 14.36 -1.63 9.29
CA ARG A 27 14.47 -2.73 10.24
C ARG A 27 13.38 -2.64 11.31
N SER A 28 12.72 -3.75 11.57
CA SER A 28 11.72 -3.89 12.62
C SER A 28 12.16 -4.98 13.61
N MET A 29 11.84 -4.80 14.89
CA MET A 29 12.07 -5.83 15.90
C MET A 29 11.17 -7.06 15.70
N ILE A 30 10.12 -6.92 14.91
CA ILE A 30 9.16 -7.99 14.58
C ILE A 30 9.77 -8.94 13.53
N ASP A 31 10.37 -8.38 12.50
CA ASP A 31 10.94 -9.13 11.36
C ASP A 31 12.48 -9.31 11.52
N ARG A 32 12.91 -9.89 12.65
CA ARG A 32 14.34 -10.02 12.99
C ARG A 32 15.14 -10.86 12.00
N HIS A 33 14.50 -11.74 11.27
CA HIS A 33 15.12 -12.62 10.26
C HIS A 33 15.29 -11.93 8.89
N GLU A 34 14.61 -10.79 8.70
CA GLU A 34 14.79 -10.01 7.47
C GLU A 34 16.11 -9.26 7.51
N THR A 35 16.83 -9.38 6.42
CA THR A 35 18.15 -8.73 6.23
C THR A 35 18.11 -7.64 5.16
N ARG A 36 16.97 -7.49 4.45
CA ARG A 36 16.81 -6.57 3.33
C ARG A 36 15.75 -5.52 3.66
N PHE A 37 16.12 -4.24 3.52
CA PHE A 37 15.26 -3.08 3.82
C PHE A 37 15.43 -2.03 2.73
N ALA A 38 14.33 -1.43 2.27
CA ALA A 38 14.35 -0.42 1.21
C ALA A 38 15.31 0.73 1.53
N MET A 39 15.26 1.24 2.77
CA MET A 39 16.14 2.32 3.22
C MET A 39 17.63 1.97 3.09
N GLN A 40 18.03 0.74 3.46
CA GLN A 40 19.42 0.31 3.40
C GLN A 40 19.87 0.11 1.94
N ILE A 41 19.06 -0.56 1.14
CA ILE A 41 19.36 -0.80 -0.30
C ILE A 41 19.50 0.56 -1.00
N LEU A 42 18.56 1.47 -0.77
CA LEU A 42 18.57 2.78 -1.40
C LEU A 42 19.79 3.61 -0.97
N ARG A 43 20.11 3.64 0.35
CA ARG A 43 21.31 4.31 0.87
C ARG A 43 22.59 3.81 0.19
N ASP A 44 22.73 2.49 0.06
CA ASP A 44 23.92 1.88 -0.54
C ASP A 44 23.96 2.13 -2.06
N GLN A 45 22.80 2.19 -2.72
CA GLN A 45 22.66 2.49 -4.14
C GLN A 45 23.04 3.92 -4.49
N VAL A 46 22.62 4.91 -3.67
CA VAL A 46 22.87 6.34 -3.95
C VAL A 46 24.12 6.88 -3.26
N GLY A 47 24.75 6.11 -2.37
CA GLY A 47 25.95 6.52 -1.62
C GLY A 47 25.69 7.65 -0.62
N LYS A 48 24.43 7.90 -0.24
CA LYS A 48 24.01 8.97 0.66
C LYS A 48 23.05 8.44 1.73
N HIS A 49 23.04 9.10 2.90
CA HIS A 49 22.01 8.82 3.89
C HIS A 49 20.62 9.20 3.39
N VAL A 50 19.62 8.37 3.68
CA VAL A 50 18.22 8.62 3.31
C VAL A 50 17.31 8.49 4.54
N TYR A 51 16.32 9.35 4.62
CA TYR A 51 15.36 9.45 5.72
C TYR A 51 13.97 9.10 5.22
N PRO A 52 13.30 8.06 5.76
CA PRO A 52 11.93 7.75 5.36
C PRO A 52 10.98 8.84 5.88
N VAL A 53 10.14 9.38 5.01
CA VAL A 53 9.16 10.42 5.35
C VAL A 53 7.74 9.85 5.55
N HIS A 54 7.50 8.67 5.02
CA HIS A 54 6.32 7.85 5.27
C HIS A 54 6.67 6.36 5.14
N ARG A 55 5.70 5.49 5.30
CA ARG A 55 5.91 4.06 5.20
C ARG A 55 4.81 3.38 4.39
N LEU A 56 5.18 2.28 3.74
CA LEU A 56 4.27 1.29 3.20
C LEU A 56 4.41 -0.02 4.01
N ASP A 57 3.34 -0.78 4.11
CA ASP A 57 3.39 -2.13 4.68
C ASP A 57 4.34 -3.02 3.87
N LYS A 58 4.92 -4.05 4.50
CA LYS A 58 5.80 -5.01 3.82
C LYS A 58 5.19 -5.55 2.53
N PRO A 59 3.93 -6.04 2.50
CA PRO A 59 3.34 -6.60 1.29
C PRO A 59 2.82 -5.55 0.28
N THR A 60 2.75 -4.27 0.64
CA THR A 60 2.31 -3.18 -0.26
C THR A 60 3.46 -2.73 -1.14
N SER A 61 3.22 -2.63 -2.45
CA SER A 61 4.18 -2.08 -3.42
C SER A 61 3.89 -0.61 -3.76
N GLY A 62 4.75 0.03 -4.55
CA GLY A 62 4.49 1.33 -5.15
C GLY A 62 5.35 2.46 -4.61
N VAL A 63 4.89 3.70 -4.79
CA VAL A 63 5.66 4.92 -4.49
C VAL A 63 6.02 5.02 -3.02
N LEU A 64 7.32 5.06 -2.75
CA LEU A 64 7.88 5.29 -1.42
C LEU A 64 8.89 6.43 -1.49
N LEU A 65 8.66 7.49 -0.70
CA LEU A 65 9.45 8.72 -0.70
C LEU A 65 10.41 8.77 0.49
N PHE A 66 11.62 9.25 0.22
CA PHE A 66 12.65 9.53 1.22
C PHE A 66 13.18 10.95 1.05
N ALA A 67 13.79 11.49 2.08
CA ALA A 67 14.55 12.73 2.04
C ALA A 67 16.05 12.45 2.17
N PHE A 68 16.91 13.34 1.66
CA PHE A 68 18.37 13.25 1.78
C PHE A 68 18.93 13.91 3.03
N ASP A 69 18.15 14.75 3.71
CA ASP A 69 18.54 15.37 4.98
C ASP A 69 17.37 15.43 5.97
N SER A 70 17.69 15.71 7.23
CA SER A 70 16.72 15.72 8.32
C SER A 70 15.73 16.88 8.24
N GLU A 71 16.11 18.01 7.66
CA GLU A 71 15.22 19.16 7.47
C GLU A 71 14.15 18.84 6.41
N ALA A 72 14.56 18.32 5.26
CA ALA A 72 13.64 17.88 4.23
C ALA A 72 12.71 16.76 4.75
N ALA A 73 13.23 15.83 5.55
CA ALA A 73 12.42 14.80 6.18
C ALA A 73 11.38 15.39 7.14
N ARG A 74 11.74 16.38 7.95
CA ARG A 74 10.82 17.08 8.86
C ARG A 74 9.72 17.80 8.06
N LEU A 75 10.08 18.57 7.03
CA LEU A 75 9.11 19.29 6.20
C LEU A 75 8.13 18.33 5.52
N MET A 76 8.62 17.26 4.92
CA MET A 76 7.75 16.25 4.30
C MET A 76 6.86 15.55 5.32
N THR A 77 7.38 15.21 6.51
CA THR A 77 6.57 14.61 7.59
C THR A 77 5.44 15.55 8.01
N THR A 78 5.69 16.86 8.07
CA THR A 78 4.65 17.87 8.33
C THR A 78 3.57 17.83 7.26
N LEU A 79 3.92 17.87 5.97
CA LEU A 79 2.95 17.78 4.86
C LEU A 79 2.09 16.50 4.95
N PHE A 80 2.69 15.35 5.27
CA PHE A 80 1.93 14.11 5.47
C PHE A 80 0.97 14.19 6.66
N THR A 81 1.39 14.84 7.76
CA THR A 81 0.59 14.97 8.99
C THR A 81 -0.58 15.93 8.79
N GLU A 82 -0.37 17.00 8.05
CA GLU A 82 -1.36 18.04 7.74
C GLU A 82 -2.32 17.64 6.61
N GLY A 83 -2.07 16.48 5.96
CA GLY A 83 -2.93 15.98 4.87
C GLY A 83 -2.69 16.67 3.52
N GLU A 84 -1.58 17.40 3.38
CA GLU A 84 -1.20 18.08 2.15
C GLU A 84 -0.57 17.15 1.09
N VAL A 85 -0.46 15.86 1.41
CA VAL A 85 0.03 14.83 0.48
C VAL A 85 -1.13 13.94 0.07
N SER A 86 -1.54 14.03 -1.19
CA SER A 86 -2.54 13.13 -1.78
C SER A 86 -1.91 11.78 -2.09
N LYS A 87 -2.56 10.72 -1.64
CA LYS A 87 -2.11 9.32 -1.81
C LYS A 87 -3.18 8.56 -2.57
N THR A 88 -2.81 7.99 -3.71
CA THR A 88 -3.70 7.12 -4.48
C THR A 88 -3.14 5.70 -4.51
N TYR A 89 -4.02 4.75 -4.23
CA TYR A 89 -3.73 3.32 -4.30
C TYR A 89 -4.66 2.64 -5.28
N ILE A 90 -4.20 1.53 -5.85
CA ILE A 90 -5.05 0.61 -6.62
C ILE A 90 -5.08 -0.72 -5.87
N ALA A 91 -6.27 -1.31 -5.78
CA ALA A 91 -6.46 -2.60 -5.12
C ALA A 91 -7.44 -3.50 -5.87
N VAL A 92 -7.23 -4.81 -5.76
CA VAL A 92 -8.21 -5.82 -6.15
C VAL A 92 -8.85 -6.37 -4.89
N VAL A 93 -10.18 -6.27 -4.81
CA VAL A 93 -10.95 -6.70 -3.64
C VAL A 93 -11.98 -7.77 -4.00
N ARG A 94 -12.35 -8.60 -3.04
CA ARG A 94 -13.39 -9.62 -3.17
C ARG A 94 -14.78 -8.99 -3.28
N GLY A 95 -15.60 -9.47 -4.20
CA GLY A 95 -16.99 -9.07 -4.38
C GLY A 95 -17.13 -7.81 -5.24
N TYR A 96 -18.38 -7.45 -5.53
CA TYR A 96 -18.71 -6.21 -6.22
C TYR A 96 -18.94 -5.12 -5.19
N THR A 97 -18.06 -4.12 -5.17
CA THR A 97 -18.28 -2.91 -4.37
C THR A 97 -19.35 -2.04 -5.03
N ILE A 98 -19.95 -1.12 -4.28
CA ILE A 98 -20.68 0.00 -4.88
C ILE A 98 -19.70 0.89 -5.67
N GLU A 99 -20.21 1.82 -6.47
CA GLU A 99 -19.40 2.61 -7.40
C GLU A 99 -18.36 3.47 -6.67
N GLN A 100 -18.77 4.13 -5.59
CA GLN A 100 -17.88 4.91 -4.72
C GLN A 100 -18.45 5.01 -3.31
N ASP A 101 -17.58 5.14 -2.33
CA ASP A 101 -17.96 5.35 -0.94
C ASP A 101 -16.83 5.97 -0.12
N THR A 102 -17.19 6.46 1.07
CA THR A 102 -16.26 6.94 2.09
C THR A 102 -16.41 6.09 3.34
N ILE A 103 -15.36 5.37 3.70
CA ILE A 103 -15.31 4.56 4.92
C ILE A 103 -14.77 5.45 6.03
N ASP A 104 -15.65 5.95 6.87
CA ASP A 104 -15.32 6.65 8.12
C ASP A 104 -15.51 5.68 9.29
N TYR A 105 -14.44 4.97 9.63
CA TYR A 105 -14.45 3.96 10.66
C TYR A 105 -13.17 4.04 11.51
N PRO A 106 -13.28 4.43 12.80
CA PRO A 106 -12.10 4.59 13.65
C PRO A 106 -11.38 3.27 13.91
N LEU A 107 -10.05 3.31 13.88
CA LEU A 107 -9.19 2.14 14.00
C LEU A 107 -8.45 2.15 15.34
N LYS A 108 -8.60 1.08 16.13
CA LYS A 108 -7.73 0.83 17.28
C LYS A 108 -6.30 0.57 16.81
N GLU A 109 -5.32 1.07 17.55
CA GLU A 109 -3.93 0.73 17.33
C GLU A 109 -3.71 -0.77 17.57
N GLU A 110 -3.24 -1.47 16.54
CA GLU A 110 -2.84 -2.87 16.67
C GLU A 110 -1.41 -2.92 17.20
N LEU A 111 -1.30 -3.14 18.49
CA LEU A 111 -0.03 -3.27 19.19
C LEU A 111 0.61 -4.61 18.84
N ASP A 112 1.88 -4.56 18.49
CA ASP A 112 2.68 -5.76 18.37
C ASP A 112 3.23 -6.18 19.73
N LYS A 113 2.96 -7.43 20.12
CA LYS A 113 3.37 -7.99 21.43
C LYS A 113 4.88 -7.91 21.70
N ILE A 114 5.69 -7.82 20.65
CA ILE A 114 7.14 -7.78 20.75
C ILE A 114 7.68 -6.34 20.72
N ALA A 115 7.19 -5.52 19.79
CA ALA A 115 7.67 -4.16 19.58
C ALA A 115 7.04 -3.15 20.55
N ASP A 116 5.77 -3.35 20.92
CA ASP A 116 4.95 -2.37 21.64
C ASP A 116 4.70 -2.74 23.12
N LYS A 117 5.64 -3.45 23.74
CA LYS A 117 5.51 -3.94 25.13
C LYS A 117 5.14 -2.87 26.17
N LYS A 118 5.45 -1.59 25.89
CA LYS A 118 5.18 -0.45 26.77
C LYS A 118 4.01 0.42 26.29
N ALA A 119 3.37 0.05 25.17
CA ALA A 119 2.27 0.84 24.63
C ALA A 119 0.98 0.56 25.41
N ASP A 120 0.20 1.62 25.64
CA ASP A 120 -1.09 1.51 26.32
C ASP A 120 -2.10 0.81 25.42
N ALA A 121 -2.49 -0.43 25.81
CA ALA A 121 -3.50 -1.22 25.10
C ALA A 121 -4.91 -0.60 25.16
N ASN A 122 -5.13 0.37 26.05
CA ASN A 122 -6.43 1.02 26.25
C ASN A 122 -6.60 2.30 25.44
N LYS A 123 -5.64 2.66 24.58
CA LYS A 123 -5.80 3.81 23.69
C LYS A 123 -7.12 3.71 22.90
N PRO A 124 -7.92 4.80 22.86
CA PRO A 124 -9.14 4.83 22.07
C PRO A 124 -8.83 4.62 20.58
N ALA A 125 -9.85 4.18 19.85
CA ALA A 125 -9.76 4.11 18.40
C ALA A 125 -9.51 5.51 17.82
N GLN A 126 -8.62 5.60 16.86
CA GLN A 126 -8.24 6.86 16.21
C GLN A 126 -9.06 7.03 14.92
N SER A 127 -9.51 8.26 14.65
CA SER A 127 -10.19 8.59 13.41
C SER A 127 -9.41 8.08 12.20
N ALA A 128 -10.10 7.43 11.30
CA ALA A 128 -9.55 6.87 10.07
C ALA A 128 -10.60 6.98 8.96
N VAL A 129 -10.24 7.65 7.86
CA VAL A 129 -11.13 7.90 6.73
C VAL A 129 -10.44 7.45 5.44
N THR A 130 -11.17 6.68 4.62
CA THR A 130 -10.70 6.15 3.34
C THR A 130 -11.81 6.29 2.30
N GLU A 131 -11.53 7.01 1.24
CA GLU A 131 -12.40 7.08 0.06
C GLU A 131 -12.00 6.01 -0.93
N TYR A 132 -12.97 5.43 -1.66
CA TYR A 132 -12.67 4.57 -2.79
C TYR A 132 -13.66 4.78 -3.94
N ARG A 133 -13.21 4.45 -5.14
CA ARG A 133 -14.00 4.43 -6.36
C ARG A 133 -13.73 3.13 -7.12
N ARG A 134 -14.78 2.42 -7.52
CA ARG A 134 -14.68 1.22 -8.35
C ARG A 134 -14.31 1.62 -9.78
N LEU A 135 -13.27 1.00 -10.30
CA LEU A 135 -12.79 1.19 -11.67
C LEU A 135 -13.40 0.15 -12.62
N ALA A 136 -13.46 -1.12 -12.18
CA ALA A 136 -14.00 -2.22 -12.96
C ALA A 136 -14.45 -3.38 -12.07
N THR A 137 -15.19 -4.32 -12.64
CA THR A 137 -15.60 -5.57 -12.00
C THR A 137 -15.29 -6.76 -12.90
N VAL A 138 -15.10 -7.93 -12.28
CA VAL A 138 -14.95 -9.20 -13.00
C VAL A 138 -15.70 -10.32 -12.26
N GLU A 139 -16.37 -11.19 -13.00
CA GLU A 139 -16.94 -12.44 -12.51
C GLU A 139 -16.22 -13.62 -13.19
N LEU A 140 -15.50 -14.39 -12.39
CA LEU A 140 -14.75 -15.54 -12.87
C LEU A 140 -15.60 -16.80 -12.76
N PRO A 141 -15.66 -17.65 -13.80
CA PRO A 141 -16.47 -18.88 -13.82
C PRO A 141 -15.78 -20.02 -13.02
N HIS A 142 -15.38 -19.71 -11.80
CA HIS A 142 -14.68 -20.64 -10.91
C HIS A 142 -15.37 -20.70 -9.55
N PRO A 143 -15.68 -21.89 -9.04
CA PRO A 143 -16.27 -22.05 -7.73
C PRO A 143 -15.25 -21.73 -6.63
N VAL A 144 -15.59 -20.77 -5.76
CA VAL A 144 -14.83 -20.47 -4.56
C VAL A 144 -15.75 -20.52 -3.34
N GLY A 145 -15.46 -21.44 -2.40
CA GLY A 145 -16.33 -21.71 -1.28
C GLY A 145 -17.67 -22.34 -1.70
N ARG A 146 -18.79 -21.69 -1.37
CA ARG A 146 -20.14 -22.17 -1.68
C ARG A 146 -20.74 -21.65 -2.99
N TYR A 147 -20.08 -20.71 -3.61
CA TYR A 147 -20.56 -20.05 -4.83
C TYR A 147 -19.94 -20.68 -6.07
N GLN A 148 -20.72 -20.75 -7.17
CA GLN A 148 -20.26 -21.31 -8.45
C GLN A 148 -19.36 -20.35 -9.23
N THR A 149 -19.42 -19.06 -8.92
CA THR A 149 -18.60 -18.02 -9.53
C THR A 149 -17.91 -17.19 -8.45
N ALA A 150 -16.83 -16.53 -8.80
CA ALA A 150 -16.10 -15.64 -7.91
C ALA A 150 -16.08 -14.21 -8.50
N ARG A 151 -16.43 -13.22 -7.66
CA ARG A 151 -16.59 -11.82 -8.06
C ARG A 151 -15.52 -10.96 -7.42
N TYR A 152 -15.01 -9.99 -8.19
CA TYR A 152 -13.97 -9.07 -7.75
C TYR A 152 -14.22 -7.68 -8.31
N SER A 153 -13.69 -6.68 -7.61
CA SER A 153 -13.63 -5.28 -8.04
C SER A 153 -12.20 -4.79 -8.08
N LEU A 154 -11.85 -4.06 -9.12
CA LEU A 154 -10.67 -3.21 -9.18
C LEU A 154 -11.09 -1.84 -8.68
N ILE A 155 -10.41 -1.31 -7.67
CA ILE A 155 -10.76 -0.05 -7.03
C ILE A 155 -9.57 0.90 -6.93
N GLU A 156 -9.83 2.19 -7.10
CA GLU A 156 -8.97 3.28 -6.68
C GLU A 156 -9.29 3.63 -5.24
N VAL A 157 -8.27 3.85 -4.40
CA VAL A 157 -8.43 4.13 -2.97
C VAL A 157 -7.60 5.35 -2.57
N LYS A 158 -8.22 6.30 -1.87
CA LYS A 158 -7.60 7.54 -1.38
C LYS A 158 -7.74 7.65 0.15
N PRO A 159 -6.75 7.19 0.93
CA PRO A 159 -6.79 7.31 2.37
C PRO A 159 -6.52 8.77 2.80
N GLN A 160 -7.47 9.40 3.48
CA GLN A 160 -7.34 10.75 4.03
C GLN A 160 -6.46 10.77 5.29
N THR A 161 -6.40 9.67 6.01
CA THR A 161 -5.57 9.44 7.19
C THR A 161 -4.51 8.35 6.91
N GLY A 162 -3.63 8.06 7.86
CA GLY A 162 -2.53 7.10 7.66
C GLY A 162 -2.35 6.14 8.84
N ARG A 163 -3.41 5.42 9.28
CA ARG A 163 -3.30 4.43 10.36
C ARG A 163 -2.70 3.11 9.87
N LYS A 164 -2.09 2.36 10.80
CA LYS A 164 -1.48 1.05 10.52
C LYS A 164 -2.50 0.14 9.81
N HIS A 165 -2.13 -0.38 8.63
CA HIS A 165 -2.95 -1.24 7.78
C HIS A 165 -4.33 -0.66 7.41
N GLN A 166 -4.50 0.67 7.37
CA GLN A 166 -5.79 1.32 7.27
C GLN A 166 -6.65 0.81 6.11
N ILE A 167 -6.15 0.86 4.87
CA ILE A 167 -6.90 0.43 3.69
C ILE A 167 -7.33 -1.04 3.83
N ARG A 168 -6.42 -1.91 4.24
CA ARG A 168 -6.66 -3.35 4.41
C ARG A 168 -7.76 -3.62 5.43
N ARG A 169 -7.74 -2.92 6.56
CA ARG A 169 -8.74 -3.03 7.65
C ARG A 169 -10.09 -2.45 7.25
N HIS A 170 -10.11 -1.31 6.56
CA HIS A 170 -11.34 -0.69 6.06
C HIS A 170 -12.02 -1.56 5.02
N MET A 171 -11.28 -2.11 4.04
CA MET A 171 -11.85 -3.00 3.03
C MET A 171 -12.38 -4.31 3.66
N LYS A 172 -11.73 -4.84 4.69
CA LYS A 172 -12.28 -5.95 5.48
C LYS A 172 -13.56 -5.55 6.21
N HIS A 173 -13.59 -4.36 6.81
CA HIS A 173 -14.75 -3.85 7.56
C HIS A 173 -16.02 -3.80 6.71
N ILE A 174 -15.91 -3.36 5.46
CA ILE A 174 -17.03 -3.32 4.52
C ILE A 174 -17.24 -4.64 3.75
N PHE A 175 -16.65 -5.76 4.20
CA PHE A 175 -16.76 -7.10 3.62
C PHE A 175 -16.18 -7.28 2.21
N HIS A 176 -15.32 -6.39 1.76
CA HIS A 176 -14.58 -6.44 0.51
C HIS A 176 -13.06 -6.57 0.75
N PRO A 177 -12.59 -7.65 1.44
CA PRO A 177 -11.18 -7.79 1.76
C PRO A 177 -10.31 -7.83 0.50
N ILE A 178 -9.09 -7.29 0.61
CA ILE A 178 -8.14 -7.25 -0.49
C ILE A 178 -7.61 -8.66 -0.78
N VAL A 179 -7.54 -9.01 -2.05
CA VAL A 179 -6.98 -10.27 -2.52
C VAL A 179 -5.50 -10.37 -2.16
N GLY A 180 -5.08 -11.54 -1.69
CA GLY A 180 -3.70 -11.79 -1.25
C GLY A 180 -3.36 -11.27 0.15
N ASP A 181 -4.31 -10.64 0.86
CA ASP A 181 -4.11 -10.23 2.25
C ASP A 181 -4.16 -11.43 3.18
N THR A 182 -3.02 -11.75 3.82
CA THR A 182 -2.90 -12.88 4.74
C THR A 182 -3.39 -12.57 6.17
N SER A 183 -3.54 -11.28 6.52
CA SER A 183 -3.97 -10.85 7.85
C SER A 183 -5.47 -10.51 7.92
N TYR A 184 -5.97 -9.86 6.87
CA TYR A 184 -7.34 -9.34 6.84
C TYR A 184 -8.17 -9.90 5.67
N GLY A 185 -7.56 -10.71 4.81
CA GLY A 185 -8.16 -11.25 3.60
C GLY A 185 -9.05 -12.46 3.82
N ASP A 186 -9.50 -13.04 2.71
CA ASP A 186 -10.23 -14.29 2.67
C ASP A 186 -9.32 -15.43 2.19
N GLY A 187 -9.07 -16.40 3.06
CA GLY A 187 -8.15 -17.50 2.80
C GLY A 187 -8.51 -18.34 1.56
N LYS A 188 -9.81 -18.57 1.30
CA LYS A 188 -10.28 -19.35 0.13
C LYS A 188 -10.02 -18.60 -1.18
N HIS A 189 -10.30 -17.30 -1.20
CA HIS A 189 -10.03 -16.46 -2.35
C HIS A 189 -8.53 -16.25 -2.57
N ASN A 190 -7.74 -16.13 -1.51
CA ASN A 190 -6.28 -16.05 -1.63
C ASN A 190 -5.70 -17.36 -2.20
N GLU A 191 -6.19 -18.51 -1.76
CA GLU A 191 -5.77 -19.82 -2.29
C GLU A 191 -6.16 -19.97 -3.77
N PHE A 192 -7.37 -19.56 -4.15
CA PHE A 192 -7.80 -19.52 -5.54
C PHE A 192 -6.85 -18.71 -6.42
N PHE A 193 -6.45 -17.48 -5.99
CA PHE A 193 -5.53 -16.66 -6.76
C PHE A 193 -4.12 -17.25 -6.87
N ARG A 194 -3.65 -17.94 -5.83
CA ARG A 194 -2.36 -18.66 -5.90
C ARG A 194 -2.40 -19.77 -6.93
N ARG A 195 -3.44 -20.58 -6.91
CA ARG A 195 -3.57 -21.76 -7.76
C ARG A 195 -3.82 -21.40 -9.22
N GLU A 196 -4.77 -20.51 -9.49
CA GLU A 196 -5.19 -20.20 -10.87
C GLU A 196 -4.32 -19.14 -11.54
N PHE A 197 -3.83 -18.18 -10.78
CA PHE A 197 -3.10 -17.03 -11.32
C PHE A 197 -1.64 -16.93 -10.84
N ASN A 198 -1.15 -17.91 -10.09
CA ASN A 198 0.20 -17.86 -9.51
C ASN A 198 0.48 -16.53 -8.76
N CYS A 199 -0.55 -15.96 -8.11
CA CYS A 199 -0.48 -14.68 -7.43
C CYS A 199 -0.34 -14.89 -5.92
N PHE A 200 0.85 -14.61 -5.38
CA PHE A 200 1.21 -14.82 -3.97
C PHE A 200 1.30 -13.53 -3.17
N ARG A 201 1.06 -12.39 -3.80
CA ARG A 201 1.22 -11.08 -3.18
C ARG A 201 -0.11 -10.44 -2.77
N LEU A 202 -0.04 -9.44 -1.88
CA LEU A 202 -1.15 -8.53 -1.61
C LEU A 202 -1.45 -7.68 -2.86
N MET A 203 -2.68 -7.69 -3.32
CA MET A 203 -3.15 -6.90 -4.46
C MET A 203 -3.49 -5.47 -4.03
N LEU A 204 -2.48 -4.77 -3.49
CA LEU A 204 -2.52 -3.36 -3.10
C LEU A 204 -1.21 -2.67 -3.51
N THR A 205 -1.32 -1.59 -4.25
CA THR A 205 -0.16 -0.78 -4.68
C THR A 205 -0.41 0.71 -4.47
N ALA A 206 0.57 1.41 -3.93
CA ALA A 206 0.60 2.88 -3.86
C ALA A 206 0.95 3.41 -5.26
N SER A 207 -0.06 3.65 -6.08
CA SER A 207 0.12 3.99 -7.49
C SER A 207 0.59 5.42 -7.70
N LYS A 208 0.19 6.37 -6.82
CA LYS A 208 0.47 7.79 -7.02
C LYS A 208 0.62 8.52 -5.70
N LEU A 209 1.52 9.51 -5.68
CA LEU A 209 1.76 10.44 -4.58
C LEU A 209 1.85 11.86 -5.15
N GLU A 210 1.05 12.79 -4.64
CA GLU A 210 0.99 14.17 -5.13
C GLU A 210 1.10 15.16 -3.97
N PHE A 211 1.95 16.18 -4.14
CA PHE A 211 2.15 17.23 -3.14
C PHE A 211 2.82 18.45 -3.77
N ILE A 212 2.80 19.58 -3.08
CA ILE A 212 3.59 20.76 -3.43
C ILE A 212 5.00 20.58 -2.85
N HIS A 213 6.02 20.58 -3.70
CA HIS A 213 7.40 20.40 -3.27
C HIS A 213 7.81 21.51 -2.27
N PRO A 214 8.30 21.17 -1.05
CA PRO A 214 8.46 22.14 0.03
C PRO A 214 9.48 23.26 -0.25
N TYR A 215 10.45 23.01 -1.12
CA TYR A 215 11.48 23.98 -1.47
C TYR A 215 11.17 24.74 -2.77
N THR A 216 10.83 24.04 -3.83
CA THR A 216 10.62 24.66 -5.16
C THR A 216 9.21 25.24 -5.31
N ARG A 217 8.26 24.85 -4.46
CA ARG A 217 6.85 25.22 -4.51
C ARG A 217 6.12 24.77 -5.78
N VAL A 218 6.72 23.87 -6.54
CA VAL A 218 6.13 23.29 -7.75
C VAL A 218 5.30 22.05 -7.38
N PRO A 219 4.10 21.86 -7.98
CA PRO A 219 3.34 20.61 -7.84
C PRO A 219 4.16 19.42 -8.36
N LEU A 220 4.26 18.38 -7.57
CA LEU A 220 4.96 17.16 -7.93
C LEU A 220 3.97 15.97 -7.88
N SER A 221 3.95 15.20 -8.97
CA SER A 221 3.18 13.98 -9.11
C SER A 221 4.12 12.82 -9.38
N LEU A 222 4.17 11.88 -8.47
CA LEU A 222 5.01 10.68 -8.53
C LEU A 222 4.14 9.46 -8.77
N GLU A 223 4.41 8.70 -9.83
CA GLU A 223 3.64 7.52 -10.20
C GLU A 223 4.53 6.28 -10.24
N SER A 224 4.03 5.17 -9.72
CA SER A 224 4.67 3.87 -9.83
C SER A 224 4.03 3.03 -10.92
N LYS A 225 4.86 2.31 -11.65
CA LYS A 225 4.36 1.24 -12.53
C LYS A 225 4.00 0.03 -11.69
N ALA A 226 2.85 -0.57 -11.98
CA ALA A 226 2.47 -1.85 -11.41
C ALA A 226 3.49 -2.93 -11.80
N ASP A 227 3.79 -3.84 -10.88
CA ASP A 227 4.61 -5.01 -11.20
C ASP A 227 3.83 -6.01 -12.08
N GLU A 228 4.55 -7.01 -12.60
CA GLU A 228 3.97 -7.96 -13.57
C GLU A 228 2.79 -8.76 -13.00
N ASP A 229 2.83 -9.13 -11.71
CA ASP A 229 1.72 -9.82 -11.07
C ASP A 229 0.49 -8.92 -11.00
N PHE A 230 0.68 -7.66 -10.62
CA PHE A 230 -0.43 -6.70 -10.55
C PHE A 230 -1.03 -6.42 -11.94
N LYS A 231 -0.19 -6.23 -12.97
CA LYS A 231 -0.62 -6.05 -14.36
C LYS A 231 -1.43 -7.24 -14.86
N ARG A 232 -0.92 -8.46 -14.67
CA ARG A 232 -1.58 -9.70 -15.08
C ARG A 232 -2.97 -9.85 -14.45
N ILE A 233 -3.09 -9.58 -13.15
CA ILE A 233 -4.39 -9.65 -12.47
C ILE A 233 -5.32 -8.51 -12.90
N SER A 234 -4.79 -7.30 -13.11
CA SER A 234 -5.61 -6.16 -13.58
C SER A 234 -6.16 -6.38 -15.00
N ALA A 235 -5.44 -7.08 -15.86
CA ALA A 235 -5.89 -7.41 -17.23
C ALA A 235 -7.19 -8.23 -17.23
N LEU A 236 -7.46 -9.04 -16.21
CA LEU A 236 -8.73 -9.79 -16.07
C LEU A 236 -9.97 -8.87 -16.07
N PHE A 237 -9.79 -7.61 -15.65
CA PHE A 237 -10.87 -6.62 -15.61
C PHE A 237 -11.09 -5.89 -16.93
N GLU A 238 -10.12 -5.93 -17.86
CA GLU A 238 -10.22 -5.33 -19.20
C GLU A 238 -10.87 -6.29 -20.19
N GLU A 239 -10.48 -7.57 -20.18
CA GLU A 239 -10.93 -8.59 -21.11
C GLU A 239 -12.44 -8.91 -21.00
N MET A 240 -13.05 -8.71 -19.84
CA MET A 240 -14.47 -9.03 -19.60
C MET A 240 -15.40 -7.82 -19.80
N ASN A 241 -14.87 -6.63 -20.08
CA ASN A 241 -15.65 -5.41 -20.39
C ASN A 241 -15.63 -5.08 -21.90
N SER A 242 -14.99 -5.90 -22.73
CA SER A 242 -14.98 -5.86 -24.19
C SER A 242 -16.05 -6.77 -24.77
#